data_8f55c0893f234b8bd9526433c5105a20
#
_entry.id   8f55c0893f234b8bd9526433c5105a20
#
_cell.length_a   1.000
_cell.length_b   1.000
_cell.length_c   1.000
_cell.angle_alpha   90.00
_cell.angle_beta   90.00
_cell.angle_gamma   90.00
#
_symmetry.space_group_name_H-M   'P 1'
#
loop_
_entity.id
_entity.type
_entity.pdbx_description
1 polymer ?
#
loop_
_entity_poly.entity_id
_entity_poly.type
_entity_poly.pdbx_seq_one_letter_code
_entity_poly.pdbx_strand_id
1 'polypeptide(L)'
;MAGNGYVNGNGFGGYSGDGGAATNAELNFPSCVAVDAISNLFIADSSNNLIRKVDNKGIITTFAGTGGIAFSGDGGAATNAQFHLYYLGGLAVDATGNLFIADTYNYRIRKVGTNGIITTVAGGGTSGLGDGGAATNAELNFPSGVAVDAIGNLFIVDDYVIRKVDNKGIITTVAGNGTNGYSGDGGVATNAELNNPTDVAVDTTGKLFIADSHNFRIRVVNPGTPCPTQVLSTVGFGNAGAYDVVVSSPYGSVTSSVVHLTITLPPVVLSAPQVTGGRTNFTFVLSGPAGSNCVVQVSTNLLNWSSVSTSAIPASGSITLTNAISGYNRRFYRAYLK
;
A
#
# COMPACT_ATOMS: atom_id res chain seq x y z
N MET A 1 2.90 23.06 29.81
CA MET A 1 2.56 21.94 30.73
C MET A 1 1.04 21.87 30.86
N ALA A 2 0.48 20.70 31.06
CA ALA A 2 -0.97 20.51 31.29
C ALA A 2 -1.18 19.58 32.47
N GLY A 3 -2.29 19.78 33.19
CA GLY A 3 -2.65 19.05 34.40
C GLY A 3 -2.16 19.72 35.68
N ASN A 4 -3.01 19.72 36.72
CA ASN A 4 -2.71 20.29 38.04
C ASN A 4 -2.26 19.25 39.07
N GLY A 5 -2.15 17.96 38.66
CA GLY A 5 -1.76 16.86 39.53
C GLY A 5 -2.86 16.41 40.53
N TYR A 6 -4.10 16.85 40.32
CA TYR A 6 -5.21 16.43 41.19
C TYR A 6 -5.43 14.92 41.14
N VAL A 7 -5.58 14.33 42.32
CA VAL A 7 -5.91 12.91 42.50
C VAL A 7 -6.92 12.82 43.64
N ASN A 8 -8.06 12.19 43.40
CA ASN A 8 -9.07 11.97 44.42
C ASN A 8 -8.64 10.90 45.44
N GLY A 9 -9.41 10.69 46.50
CA GLY A 9 -9.08 9.72 47.56
C GLY A 9 -8.97 8.25 47.10
N ASN A 10 -9.43 7.92 45.89
CA ASN A 10 -9.33 6.60 45.28
C ASN A 10 -8.18 6.47 44.27
N GLY A 11 -7.31 7.49 44.10
CA GLY A 11 -6.18 7.48 43.17
C GLY A 11 -6.55 7.86 41.73
N PHE A 12 -7.74 8.36 41.44
CA PHE A 12 -8.15 8.80 40.12
C PHE A 12 -8.06 10.31 39.97
N GLY A 13 -7.68 10.74 38.77
CA GLY A 13 -7.74 12.14 38.37
C GLY A 13 -9.18 12.63 38.18
N GLY A 14 -9.33 13.88 37.79
CA GLY A 14 -10.61 14.50 37.52
C GLY A 14 -10.78 14.93 36.06
N TYR A 15 -11.84 15.68 35.81
CA TYR A 15 -12.11 16.37 34.55
C TYR A 15 -12.57 17.80 34.86
N SER A 16 -11.71 18.75 34.49
CA SER A 16 -12.04 20.19 34.63
C SER A 16 -11.15 21.06 33.73
N GLY A 17 -11.39 22.36 33.77
CA GLY A 17 -10.46 23.37 33.27
C GLY A 17 -10.65 23.81 31.83
N ASP A 18 -11.68 23.35 31.11
CA ASP A 18 -11.90 23.78 29.73
C ASP A 18 -12.13 25.30 29.63
N GLY A 19 -11.47 25.92 28.65
CA GLY A 19 -11.43 27.36 28.45
C GLY A 19 -10.45 28.12 29.33
N GLY A 20 -9.73 27.42 30.22
CA GLY A 20 -8.74 27.97 31.13
C GLY A 20 -7.30 27.55 30.85
N ALA A 21 -6.37 27.99 31.72
CA ALA A 21 -4.98 27.60 31.65
C ALA A 21 -4.82 26.09 31.81
N ALA A 22 -4.12 25.43 30.89
CA ALA A 22 -3.95 23.98 30.90
C ALA A 22 -3.29 23.45 32.19
N THR A 23 -2.47 24.25 32.87
CA THR A 23 -1.84 23.91 34.14
C THR A 23 -2.82 23.78 35.31
N ASN A 24 -4.03 24.32 35.17
CA ASN A 24 -5.06 24.27 36.19
C ASN A 24 -6.10 23.16 35.91
N ALA A 25 -6.01 22.52 34.77
CA ALA A 25 -6.96 21.46 34.37
C ALA A 25 -6.71 20.17 35.15
N GLU A 26 -7.77 19.40 35.33
CA GLU A 26 -7.68 18.03 35.81
C GLU A 26 -7.70 17.08 34.63
N LEU A 27 -6.86 16.07 34.67
CA LEU A 27 -6.74 14.98 33.71
C LEU A 27 -6.81 13.64 34.47
N ASN A 28 -7.29 12.59 33.80
CA ASN A 28 -7.44 11.28 34.41
C ASN A 28 -6.74 10.19 33.56
N PHE A 29 -5.58 9.70 34.04
CA PHE A 29 -4.72 8.75 33.34
C PHE A 29 -4.46 9.16 31.88
N PRO A 30 -3.86 10.33 31.63
CA PRO A 30 -3.46 10.73 30.30
C PRO A 30 -2.40 9.73 29.78
N SER A 31 -2.68 9.05 28.65
CA SER A 31 -1.88 7.94 28.14
C SER A 31 -0.96 8.31 26.98
N CYS A 32 -1.35 9.29 26.18
CA CYS A 32 -0.60 9.67 24.98
C CYS A 32 -0.73 11.16 24.68
N VAL A 33 0.23 11.70 23.96
CA VAL A 33 0.22 13.07 23.46
C VAL A 33 0.66 13.12 22.00
N ALA A 34 0.13 14.08 21.26
CA ALA A 34 0.57 14.41 19.92
C ALA A 34 0.63 15.94 19.76
N VAL A 35 1.53 16.42 18.89
CA VAL A 35 1.70 17.87 18.64
C VAL A 35 1.58 18.14 17.16
N ASP A 36 0.78 19.14 16.79
CA ASP A 36 0.66 19.57 15.41
C ASP A 36 1.75 20.60 15.00
N ALA A 37 1.80 20.94 13.71
CA ALA A 37 2.80 21.84 13.14
C ALA A 37 2.73 23.28 13.68
N ILE A 38 1.63 23.67 14.33
CA ILE A 38 1.43 24.99 14.94
C ILE A 38 1.46 24.96 16.46
N SER A 39 2.05 23.88 17.02
CA SER A 39 2.30 23.68 18.44
C SER A 39 1.06 23.53 19.31
N ASN A 40 -0.08 23.09 18.78
CA ASN A 40 -1.16 22.59 19.64
C ASN A 40 -0.78 21.19 20.14
N LEU A 41 -1.03 20.97 21.43
CA LEU A 41 -0.83 19.68 22.09
C LEU A 41 -2.17 18.97 22.20
N PHE A 42 -2.29 17.76 21.68
CA PHE A 42 -3.42 16.87 21.88
C PHE A 42 -3.07 15.85 22.96
N ILE A 43 -4.00 15.56 23.85
CA ILE A 43 -3.80 14.68 25.00
C ILE A 43 -4.95 13.65 25.00
N ALA A 44 -4.62 12.38 25.00
CA ALA A 44 -5.57 11.32 25.30
C ALA A 44 -5.81 11.30 26.82
N ASP A 45 -6.88 11.90 27.27
CA ASP A 45 -7.36 11.91 28.67
C ASP A 45 -8.17 10.64 28.89
N SER A 46 -7.46 9.51 28.95
CA SER A 46 -7.97 8.19 28.59
C SER A 46 -9.04 7.67 29.54
N SER A 47 -8.91 7.86 30.83
CA SER A 47 -9.94 7.44 31.79
C SER A 47 -11.17 8.36 31.80
N ASN A 48 -11.05 9.55 31.22
CA ASN A 48 -12.19 10.42 30.94
C ASN A 48 -12.82 10.14 29.56
N ASN A 49 -12.23 9.27 28.74
CA ASN A 49 -12.66 8.98 27.36
C ASN A 49 -12.80 10.24 26.50
N LEU A 50 -11.84 11.15 26.64
CA LEU A 50 -11.79 12.44 25.96
C LEU A 50 -10.44 12.66 25.30
N ILE A 51 -10.46 13.44 24.24
CA ILE A 51 -9.25 14.06 23.68
C ILE A 51 -9.27 15.53 24.05
N ARG A 52 -8.24 15.97 24.77
CA ARG A 52 -8.06 17.37 25.17
C ARG A 52 -7.06 18.03 24.22
N LYS A 53 -7.25 19.30 23.94
CA LYS A 53 -6.32 20.11 23.15
C LYS A 53 -5.85 21.30 23.98
N VAL A 54 -4.56 21.52 24.01
CA VAL A 54 -3.94 22.75 24.53
C VAL A 54 -3.45 23.56 23.33
N ASP A 55 -3.93 24.77 23.19
CA ASP A 55 -3.51 25.66 22.11
C ASP A 55 -2.15 26.30 22.42
N ASN A 56 -1.59 27.03 21.45
CA ASN A 56 -0.31 27.72 21.56
C ASN A 56 -0.27 28.87 22.61
N LYS A 57 -1.45 29.23 23.18
CA LYS A 57 -1.57 30.19 24.28
C LYS A 57 -1.65 29.49 25.65
N GLY A 58 -1.64 28.14 25.65
CA GLY A 58 -1.73 27.34 26.86
C GLY A 58 -3.15 27.15 27.39
N ILE A 59 -4.17 27.40 26.55
CA ILE A 59 -5.57 27.19 26.91
C ILE A 59 -5.98 25.76 26.53
N ILE A 60 -6.56 25.03 27.49
CA ILE A 60 -7.07 23.68 27.29
C ILE A 60 -8.56 23.68 26.94
N THR A 61 -8.96 22.79 26.05
CA THR A 61 -10.34 22.54 25.68
C THR A 61 -10.57 21.06 25.40
N THR A 62 -11.81 20.59 25.52
CA THR A 62 -12.18 19.28 24.98
C THR A 62 -12.25 19.37 23.45
N PHE A 63 -11.42 18.60 22.77
CA PHE A 63 -11.32 18.55 21.31
C PHE A 63 -12.24 17.49 20.72
N ALA A 64 -12.36 16.32 21.36
CA ALA A 64 -13.23 15.24 20.93
C ALA A 64 -13.68 14.40 22.12
N GLY A 65 -14.88 13.83 22.01
CA GLY A 65 -15.50 12.97 23.01
C GLY A 65 -16.53 13.67 23.88
N THR A 66 -17.47 12.87 24.41
CA THR A 66 -18.46 13.28 25.39
C THR A 66 -18.15 12.76 26.80
N GLY A 67 -17.13 11.95 26.98
CA GLY A 67 -16.79 11.19 28.18
C GLY A 67 -17.60 9.89 28.36
N GLY A 68 -18.58 9.63 27.50
CA GLY A 68 -19.32 8.37 27.49
C GLY A 68 -18.54 7.23 26.90
N ILE A 69 -18.76 6.01 27.43
CA ILE A 69 -18.08 4.78 26.99
C ILE A 69 -18.96 4.06 25.96
N ALA A 70 -18.71 4.29 24.66
CA ALA A 70 -19.36 3.60 23.56
C ALA A 70 -18.64 3.90 22.23
N PHE A 71 -19.16 3.36 21.14
CA PHE A 71 -18.83 3.75 19.79
C PHE A 71 -19.98 4.56 19.16
N SER A 72 -19.72 5.84 18.87
CA SER A 72 -20.68 6.69 18.17
C SER A 72 -20.01 7.89 17.48
N GLY A 73 -20.80 8.66 16.74
CA GLY A 73 -20.47 9.99 16.26
C GLY A 73 -19.82 10.06 14.87
N ASP A 74 -19.56 8.94 14.17
CA ASP A 74 -18.99 8.97 12.81
C ASP A 74 -19.85 9.82 11.85
N GLY A 75 -19.15 10.67 11.06
CA GLY A 75 -19.79 11.62 10.16
C GLY A 75 -20.28 12.91 10.83
N GLY A 76 -20.16 13.01 12.15
CA GLY A 76 -20.59 14.18 12.94
C GLY A 76 -19.43 14.92 13.60
N ALA A 77 -19.78 15.93 14.41
CA ALA A 77 -18.79 16.68 15.19
C ALA A 77 -18.08 15.77 16.19
N ALA A 78 -16.75 15.85 16.24
CA ALA A 78 -15.93 15.02 17.12
C ALA A 78 -16.26 15.19 18.60
N THR A 79 -16.73 16.37 19.02
CA THR A 79 -17.18 16.65 20.38
C THR A 79 -18.44 15.88 20.79
N ASN A 80 -19.20 15.34 19.83
CA ASN A 80 -20.39 14.52 20.08
C ASN A 80 -20.10 13.01 20.00
N ALA A 81 -18.86 12.63 19.69
CA ALA A 81 -18.46 11.23 19.61
C ALA A 81 -18.30 10.60 20.99
N GLN A 82 -18.36 9.29 21.06
CA GLN A 82 -17.98 8.51 22.22
C GLN A 82 -16.80 7.63 21.90
N PHE A 83 -15.93 7.44 22.89
CA PHE A 83 -14.73 6.61 22.82
C PHE A 83 -14.72 5.58 23.94
N HIS A 84 -13.89 4.55 23.77
CA HIS A 84 -13.55 3.64 24.84
C HIS A 84 -12.03 3.46 24.87
N LEU A 85 -11.32 4.43 25.45
CA LEU A 85 -9.85 4.51 25.44
C LEU A 85 -9.19 3.68 26.54
N TYR A 86 -9.73 3.70 27.76
CA TYR A 86 -9.34 2.93 28.96
C TYR A 86 -7.82 2.67 29.07
N TYR A 87 -7.05 3.63 29.56
CA TYR A 87 -5.58 3.60 29.75
C TYR A 87 -4.73 3.49 28.47
N LEU A 88 -5.31 3.20 27.34
CA LEU A 88 -4.62 3.03 26.06
C LEU A 88 -5.30 3.92 25.01
N GLY A 89 -4.70 5.01 24.64
CA GLY A 89 -5.24 5.89 23.61
C GLY A 89 -4.10 6.49 22.82
N GLY A 90 -3.60 5.79 21.80
CA GLY A 90 -2.57 6.30 20.92
C GLY A 90 -3.07 7.47 20.08
N LEU A 91 -2.24 8.48 19.87
CA LEU A 91 -2.54 9.68 19.08
C LEU A 91 -1.45 9.93 18.05
N ALA A 92 -1.84 10.33 16.84
CA ALA A 92 -0.94 10.86 15.84
C ALA A 92 -1.59 12.04 15.10
N VAL A 93 -0.80 13.02 14.67
CA VAL A 93 -1.25 14.14 13.85
C VAL A 93 -0.51 14.11 12.53
N ASP A 94 -1.23 14.18 11.41
CA ASP A 94 -0.60 14.27 10.10
C ASP A 94 -0.17 15.71 9.76
N ALA A 95 0.59 15.87 8.68
CA ALA A 95 1.09 17.16 8.22
C ALA A 95 -0.01 18.17 7.87
N THR A 96 -1.24 17.71 7.64
CA THR A 96 -2.41 18.55 7.34
C THR A 96 -3.22 18.92 8.57
N GLY A 97 -2.87 18.37 9.74
CA GLY A 97 -3.52 18.65 11.03
C GLY A 97 -4.68 17.74 11.36
N ASN A 98 -4.88 16.63 10.64
CA ASN A 98 -5.85 15.62 11.07
C ASN A 98 -5.29 14.82 12.25
N LEU A 99 -6.13 14.58 13.24
CA LEU A 99 -5.78 13.76 14.40
C LEU A 99 -6.31 12.33 14.23
N PHE A 100 -5.42 11.35 14.40
CA PHE A 100 -5.76 9.92 14.45
C PHE A 100 -5.74 9.45 15.90
N ILE A 101 -6.72 8.65 16.28
CA ILE A 101 -7.00 8.22 17.64
C ILE A 101 -7.19 6.70 17.65
N ALA A 102 -6.41 5.99 18.43
CA ALA A 102 -6.66 4.59 18.74
C ALA A 102 -7.83 4.49 19.74
N ASP A 103 -9.00 4.17 19.22
CA ASP A 103 -10.22 3.94 20.00
C ASP A 103 -10.25 2.47 20.42
N THR A 104 -9.36 2.11 21.34
CA THR A 104 -8.81 0.79 21.62
C THR A 104 -9.88 -0.27 21.86
N TYR A 105 -10.80 -0.02 22.80
CA TYR A 105 -11.85 -0.98 23.17
C TYR A 105 -13.09 -0.92 22.26
N ASN A 106 -13.10 0.03 21.29
CA ASN A 106 -14.01 0.02 20.15
C ASN A 106 -13.39 -0.64 18.92
N TYR A 107 -12.13 -1.15 19.02
CA TYR A 107 -11.42 -1.89 17.96
C TYR A 107 -11.30 -1.11 16.66
N ARG A 108 -10.98 0.21 16.77
CA ARG A 108 -10.95 1.13 15.63
C ARG A 108 -9.85 2.17 15.74
N ILE A 109 -9.47 2.69 14.58
CA ILE A 109 -8.76 3.97 14.48
C ILE A 109 -9.75 5.00 13.96
N ARG A 110 -9.90 6.07 14.74
CA ARG A 110 -10.77 7.21 14.42
C ARG A 110 -9.89 8.35 13.91
N LYS A 111 -10.42 9.12 12.95
CA LYS A 111 -9.79 10.34 12.44
C LYS A 111 -10.70 11.53 12.71
N VAL A 112 -10.15 12.58 13.31
CA VAL A 112 -10.78 13.90 13.37
C VAL A 112 -10.12 14.78 12.32
N GLY A 113 -10.91 15.18 11.33
CA GLY A 113 -10.46 16.10 10.28
C GLY A 113 -10.31 17.53 10.80
N THR A 114 -9.59 18.38 10.04
CA THR A 114 -9.45 19.81 10.35
C THR A 114 -10.77 20.57 10.36
N ASN A 115 -11.82 20.01 9.78
CA ASN A 115 -13.20 20.50 9.83
C ASN A 115 -13.95 20.08 11.11
N GLY A 116 -13.30 19.37 12.04
CA GLY A 116 -13.89 18.88 13.28
C GLY A 116 -14.80 17.66 13.13
N ILE A 117 -14.89 17.06 11.95
CA ILE A 117 -15.67 15.85 11.70
C ILE A 117 -14.87 14.61 12.03
N ILE A 118 -15.48 13.67 12.76
CA ILE A 118 -14.87 12.38 13.09
C ILE A 118 -15.35 11.27 12.16
N THR A 119 -14.45 10.36 11.81
CA THR A 119 -14.74 9.17 10.99
C THR A 119 -13.90 7.99 11.44
N THR A 120 -14.35 6.77 11.22
CA THR A 120 -13.51 5.56 11.31
C THR A 120 -12.68 5.42 10.05
N VAL A 121 -11.37 5.16 10.20
CA VAL A 121 -10.42 4.97 9.08
C VAL A 121 -9.83 3.57 9.03
N ALA A 122 -9.89 2.82 10.12
CA ALA A 122 -9.52 1.40 10.16
C ALA A 122 -10.27 0.68 11.29
N GLY A 123 -10.49 -0.60 11.12
CA GLY A 123 -11.14 -1.44 12.12
C GLY A 123 -12.67 -1.37 12.10
N GLY A 124 -13.27 -2.18 12.94
CA GLY A 124 -14.74 -2.31 13.08
C GLY A 124 -15.37 -3.27 12.07
N GLY A 125 -14.58 -3.90 11.22
CA GLY A 125 -15.00 -5.02 10.39
C GLY A 125 -14.92 -6.36 11.11
N THR A 126 -15.27 -7.43 10.40
CA THR A 126 -15.26 -8.82 10.88
C THR A 126 -14.53 -9.76 9.92
N SER A 127 -13.68 -9.19 9.05
CA SER A 127 -12.98 -9.94 7.99
C SER A 127 -11.60 -10.44 8.43
N GLY A 128 -11.38 -10.66 9.72
CA GLY A 128 -10.07 -10.99 10.28
C GLY A 128 -9.06 -9.88 9.96
N LEU A 129 -7.79 -10.23 9.74
CA LEU A 129 -6.76 -9.23 9.44
C LEU A 129 -7.07 -8.40 8.19
N GLY A 130 -7.75 -8.94 7.18
CA GLY A 130 -8.21 -8.21 6.00
C GLY A 130 -7.12 -7.63 5.11
N ASP A 131 -5.89 -8.20 5.15
CA ASP A 131 -4.74 -7.71 4.38
C ASP A 131 -5.04 -7.62 2.88
N GLY A 132 -4.66 -6.49 2.27
CA GLY A 132 -4.94 -6.18 0.87
C GLY A 132 -6.33 -5.61 0.60
N GLY A 133 -7.19 -5.54 1.62
CA GLY A 133 -8.54 -4.97 1.55
C GLY A 133 -8.67 -3.57 2.17
N ALA A 134 -9.90 -3.04 2.15
CA ALA A 134 -10.20 -1.77 2.79
C ALA A 134 -10.01 -1.86 4.32
N ALA A 135 -9.30 -0.90 4.88
CA ALA A 135 -8.97 -0.90 6.31
C ALA A 135 -10.20 -0.86 7.22
N THR A 136 -11.31 -0.26 6.77
CA THR A 136 -12.59 -0.21 7.50
C THR A 136 -13.33 -1.54 7.53
N ASN A 137 -12.92 -2.52 6.71
CA ASN A 137 -13.47 -3.88 6.70
C ASN A 137 -12.61 -4.86 7.53
N ALA A 138 -11.39 -4.45 7.89
CA ALA A 138 -10.50 -5.27 8.71
C ALA A 138 -10.98 -5.32 10.15
N GLU A 139 -10.69 -6.43 10.81
CA GLU A 139 -10.80 -6.55 12.27
C GLU A 139 -9.49 -6.07 12.89
N LEU A 140 -9.57 -5.16 13.85
CA LEU A 140 -8.46 -4.78 14.71
C LEU A 140 -8.69 -5.36 16.10
N ASN A 141 -7.61 -5.72 16.78
CA ASN A 141 -7.66 -6.29 18.13
C ASN A 141 -6.88 -5.40 19.10
N PHE A 142 -7.58 -4.64 19.91
CA PHE A 142 -7.03 -3.68 20.89
C PHE A 142 -5.96 -2.75 20.28
N PRO A 143 -6.28 -1.99 19.20
CA PRO A 143 -5.32 -1.05 18.65
C PRO A 143 -4.87 -0.05 19.73
N SER A 144 -3.56 0.03 20.00
CA SER A 144 -3.03 0.84 21.10
C SER A 144 -2.21 2.03 20.64
N GLY A 145 -1.17 1.82 19.84
CA GLY A 145 -0.33 2.87 19.29
C GLY A 145 -0.69 3.19 17.84
N VAL A 146 -0.52 4.44 17.45
CA VAL A 146 -0.70 4.89 16.06
C VAL A 146 0.36 5.91 15.69
N ALA A 147 0.94 5.77 14.49
CA ALA A 147 1.85 6.75 13.89
C ALA A 147 1.42 7.05 12.46
N VAL A 148 1.81 8.21 11.94
CA VAL A 148 1.54 8.62 10.56
C VAL A 148 2.84 9.11 9.91
N ASP A 149 3.12 8.64 8.68
CA ASP A 149 4.27 9.11 7.93
C ASP A 149 3.96 10.38 7.10
N ALA A 150 4.99 10.94 6.47
CA ALA A 150 4.87 12.18 5.71
C ALA A 150 3.96 12.10 4.47
N ILE A 151 3.66 10.89 3.99
CA ILE A 151 2.78 10.65 2.83
C ILE A 151 1.39 10.15 3.22
N GLY A 152 1.10 10.12 4.54
CA GLY A 152 -0.20 9.81 5.10
C GLY A 152 -0.49 8.33 5.30
N ASN A 153 0.51 7.44 5.28
CA ASN A 153 0.29 6.07 5.74
C ASN A 153 0.19 6.04 7.26
N LEU A 154 -0.76 5.26 7.78
CA LEU A 154 -0.88 4.99 9.20
C LEU A 154 -0.18 3.68 9.54
N PHE A 155 0.48 3.66 10.69
CA PHE A 155 1.02 2.45 11.31
C PHE A 155 0.33 2.27 12.65
N ILE A 156 -0.22 1.09 12.86
CA ILE A 156 -1.11 0.77 13.97
C ILE A 156 -0.54 -0.43 14.72
N VAL A 157 -0.38 -0.30 16.01
CA VAL A 157 -0.16 -1.46 16.88
C VAL A 157 -1.49 -2.18 17.06
N ASP A 158 -1.56 -3.43 16.64
CA ASP A 158 -2.76 -4.27 16.61
C ASP A 158 -2.45 -5.63 17.24
N ASP A 159 -2.66 -5.76 18.54
CA ASP A 159 -2.27 -6.92 19.35
C ASP A 159 -0.77 -7.28 19.16
N TYR A 160 -0.45 -8.39 18.51
CA TYR A 160 0.93 -8.87 18.27
C TYR A 160 1.46 -8.55 16.88
N VAL A 161 0.83 -7.64 16.14
CA VAL A 161 1.24 -7.23 14.81
C VAL A 161 1.25 -5.71 14.66
N ILE A 162 2.01 -5.23 13.68
CA ILE A 162 1.95 -3.84 13.24
C ILE A 162 1.27 -3.82 11.87
N ARG A 163 0.19 -3.05 11.79
CA ARG A 163 -0.59 -2.87 10.57
C ARG A 163 -0.25 -1.55 9.92
N LYS A 164 -0.26 -1.53 8.60
CA LYS A 164 -0.14 -0.30 7.81
C LYS A 164 -1.42 -0.07 7.03
N VAL A 165 -1.95 1.15 7.09
CA VAL A 165 -3.01 1.62 6.18
C VAL A 165 -2.38 2.61 5.23
N ASP A 166 -2.41 2.34 3.93
CA ASP A 166 -1.87 3.25 2.93
C ASP A 166 -2.81 4.43 2.66
N ASN A 167 -2.33 5.41 1.89
CA ASN A 167 -3.11 6.62 1.54
C ASN A 167 -4.35 6.35 0.66
N LYS A 168 -4.55 5.11 0.21
CA LYS A 168 -5.76 4.64 -0.50
C LYS A 168 -6.74 3.93 0.44
N GLY A 169 -6.37 3.78 1.72
CA GLY A 169 -7.18 3.09 2.72
C GLY A 169 -7.04 1.56 2.69
N ILE A 170 -5.98 1.02 2.08
CA ILE A 170 -5.71 -0.42 2.04
C ILE A 170 -4.84 -0.79 3.24
N ILE A 171 -5.27 -1.82 3.99
CA ILE A 171 -4.54 -2.31 5.15
C ILE A 171 -3.65 -3.51 4.80
N THR A 172 -2.47 -3.58 5.43
CA THR A 172 -1.54 -4.70 5.33
C THR A 172 -0.77 -4.89 6.64
N THR A 173 -0.38 -6.12 6.94
CA THR A 173 0.54 -6.41 8.05
C THR A 173 1.98 -6.12 7.61
N VAL A 174 2.74 -5.35 8.41
CA VAL A 174 4.12 -4.96 8.10
C VAL A 174 5.15 -5.50 9.10
N ALA A 175 4.73 -5.92 10.28
CA ALA A 175 5.56 -6.63 11.24
C ALA A 175 4.70 -7.47 12.17
N GLY A 176 5.29 -8.54 12.71
CA GLY A 176 4.60 -9.50 13.57
C GLY A 176 3.89 -10.60 12.77
N ASN A 177 3.91 -11.82 13.31
CA ASN A 177 3.24 -12.99 12.73
C ASN A 177 1.93 -13.36 13.45
N GLY A 178 1.51 -12.52 14.44
CA GLY A 178 0.32 -12.76 15.27
C GLY A 178 0.54 -13.72 16.44
N THR A 179 1.76 -14.25 16.60
CA THR A 179 2.12 -15.10 17.73
C THR A 179 2.84 -14.27 18.80
N ASN A 180 2.42 -14.44 20.03
CA ASN A 180 3.09 -13.86 21.19
C ASN A 180 4.45 -14.53 21.40
N GLY A 181 5.52 -13.75 21.43
CA GLY A 181 6.87 -14.25 21.66
C GLY A 181 7.96 -13.28 21.24
N TYR A 182 9.21 -13.82 21.15
CA TYR A 182 10.37 -13.07 20.70
C TYR A 182 11.17 -13.90 19.71
N SER A 183 11.10 -13.51 18.44
CA SER A 183 11.90 -14.11 17.37
C SER A 183 12.04 -13.16 16.18
N GLY A 184 12.78 -13.57 15.15
CA GLY A 184 12.76 -12.97 13.81
C GLY A 184 13.73 -11.81 13.60
N ASP A 185 14.61 -11.46 14.55
CA ASP A 185 15.61 -10.42 14.36
C ASP A 185 16.56 -10.75 13.19
N GLY A 186 16.77 -9.77 12.32
CA GLY A 186 17.57 -9.93 11.10
C GLY A 186 16.84 -10.61 9.94
N GLY A 187 15.59 -11.03 10.13
CA GLY A 187 14.74 -11.66 9.12
C GLY A 187 13.64 -10.75 8.58
N VAL A 188 12.66 -11.38 7.92
CA VAL A 188 11.45 -10.71 7.41
C VAL A 188 10.57 -10.29 8.59
N ALA A 189 10.24 -9.01 8.68
CA ALA A 189 9.52 -8.45 9.83
C ALA A 189 8.15 -9.10 10.09
N THR A 190 7.46 -9.53 9.05
CA THR A 190 6.15 -10.22 9.18
C THR A 190 6.27 -11.66 9.69
N ASN A 191 7.49 -12.22 9.79
CA ASN A 191 7.74 -13.53 10.41
C ASN A 191 8.18 -13.40 11.87
N ALA A 192 8.42 -12.19 12.36
CA ALA A 192 8.84 -11.97 13.74
C ALA A 192 7.70 -12.23 14.73
N GLU A 193 8.03 -12.66 15.93
CA GLU A 193 7.12 -12.65 17.07
C GLU A 193 7.30 -11.34 17.85
N LEU A 194 6.19 -10.74 18.22
CA LEU A 194 6.11 -9.57 19.09
C LEU A 194 5.35 -9.95 20.36
N ASN A 195 5.61 -9.24 21.45
CA ASN A 195 4.94 -9.52 22.72
C ASN A 195 4.37 -8.26 23.35
N ASN A 196 3.05 -8.09 23.19
CA ASN A 196 2.30 -6.94 23.66
C ASN A 196 3.00 -5.60 23.31
N PRO A 197 3.26 -5.35 22.02
CA PRO A 197 3.77 -4.06 21.59
C PRO A 197 2.77 -2.99 21.97
N THR A 198 3.26 -1.84 22.47
CA THR A 198 2.37 -0.78 22.99
C THR A 198 2.39 0.47 22.14
N ASP A 199 3.46 0.70 21.38
CA ASP A 199 3.57 1.89 20.56
C ASP A 199 4.45 1.67 19.33
N VAL A 200 4.28 2.52 18.32
CA VAL A 200 5.05 2.54 17.08
C VAL A 200 5.37 3.97 16.69
N ALA A 201 6.58 4.20 16.21
CA ALA A 201 6.99 5.45 15.62
C ALA A 201 7.55 5.21 14.22
N VAL A 202 7.40 6.19 13.34
CA VAL A 202 7.94 6.16 11.98
C VAL A 202 8.82 7.39 11.75
N ASP A 203 10.02 7.18 11.20
CA ASP A 203 10.90 8.28 10.83
C ASP A 203 10.63 8.77 9.39
N THR A 204 11.33 9.83 9.00
CA THR A 204 11.21 10.45 7.67
C THR A 204 11.66 9.55 6.51
N THR A 205 12.35 8.44 6.81
CA THR A 205 12.79 7.44 5.83
C THR A 205 11.81 6.27 5.72
N GLY A 206 10.76 6.24 6.57
CA GLY A 206 9.79 5.16 6.66
C GLY A 206 10.24 3.98 7.55
N LYS A 207 11.34 4.16 8.31
CA LYS A 207 11.79 3.17 9.30
C LYS A 207 10.83 3.17 10.48
N LEU A 208 10.39 1.98 10.91
CA LEU A 208 9.52 1.82 12.07
C LEU A 208 10.33 1.45 13.30
N PHE A 209 9.95 2.04 14.42
CA PHE A 209 10.44 1.70 15.75
C PHE A 209 9.25 1.22 16.57
N ILE A 210 9.31 0.00 17.07
CA ILE A 210 8.22 -0.68 17.76
C ILE A 210 8.62 -0.88 19.23
N ALA A 211 7.83 -0.35 20.15
CA ALA A 211 7.97 -0.64 21.56
C ALA A 211 7.41 -2.03 21.86
N ASP A 212 8.25 -3.06 21.76
CA ASP A 212 7.93 -4.48 22.00
C ASP A 212 7.99 -4.75 23.51
N SER A 213 6.97 -4.26 24.23
CA SER A 213 7.01 -3.94 25.65
C SER A 213 7.23 -5.15 26.54
N HIS A 214 6.55 -6.26 26.31
CA HIS A 214 6.75 -7.47 27.12
C HIS A 214 7.99 -8.29 26.73
N ASN A 215 8.66 -7.90 25.63
CA ASN A 215 10.00 -8.37 25.30
C ASN A 215 11.10 -7.44 25.82
N PHE A 216 10.74 -6.30 26.46
CA PHE A 216 11.65 -5.28 27.00
C PHE A 216 12.62 -4.75 25.94
N ARG A 217 12.14 -4.49 24.71
CA ARG A 217 12.93 -4.11 23.54
C ARG A 217 12.25 -3.04 22.70
N ILE A 218 13.10 -2.28 22.01
CA ILE A 218 12.66 -1.53 20.84
C ILE A 218 13.10 -2.32 19.60
N ARG A 219 12.13 -2.72 18.78
CA ARG A 219 12.38 -3.42 17.51
C ARG A 219 12.39 -2.42 16.38
N VAL A 220 13.20 -2.67 15.37
CA VAL A 220 13.32 -1.80 14.21
C VAL A 220 12.96 -2.57 12.95
N VAL A 221 12.01 -2.02 12.17
CA VAL A 221 11.72 -2.47 10.83
C VAL A 221 12.28 -1.45 9.86
N ASN A 222 13.30 -1.84 9.12
CA ASN A 222 13.77 -1.00 8.03
C ASN A 222 12.73 -1.06 6.91
N PRO A 223 12.38 0.08 6.26
CA PRO A 223 11.65 0.02 5.03
C PRO A 223 12.48 -0.85 4.09
N GLY A 224 11.89 -1.91 3.59
CA GLY A 224 12.56 -2.66 2.55
C GLY A 224 13.01 -1.66 1.49
N THR A 225 14.26 -1.72 1.05
CA THR A 225 14.60 -1.05 -0.21
C THR A 225 13.47 -1.40 -1.17
N PRO A 226 12.82 -0.42 -1.83
CA PRO A 226 11.82 -0.75 -2.82
C PRO A 226 12.41 -1.87 -3.67
N CYS A 227 11.73 -3.01 -3.72
CA CYS A 227 12.23 -4.13 -4.52
C CYS A 227 12.57 -3.52 -5.88
N PRO A 228 13.81 -3.55 -6.35
CA PRO A 228 14.18 -2.87 -7.57
C PRO A 228 13.24 -3.38 -8.66
N THR A 229 12.33 -2.52 -9.09
CA THR A 229 11.39 -2.86 -10.14
C THR A 229 12.15 -2.79 -11.45
N GLN A 230 12.40 -3.93 -12.09
CA GLN A 230 12.91 -3.96 -13.46
C GLN A 230 11.76 -3.55 -14.38
N VAL A 231 11.80 -2.32 -14.87
CA VAL A 231 10.85 -1.83 -15.88
C VAL A 231 11.43 -2.14 -17.26
N LEU A 232 10.75 -2.99 -18.02
CA LEU A 232 11.04 -3.19 -19.44
C LEU A 232 10.20 -2.16 -20.20
N SER A 233 10.83 -1.06 -20.64
CA SER A 233 10.16 0.01 -21.40
C SER A 233 9.71 -0.43 -22.78
N THR A 234 10.41 -1.42 -23.37
CA THR A 234 10.04 -2.10 -24.60
C THR A 234 10.27 -3.59 -24.43
N VAL A 235 9.23 -4.40 -24.65
CA VAL A 235 9.32 -5.85 -24.54
C VAL A 235 9.50 -6.43 -25.93
N GLY A 236 10.63 -7.09 -26.17
CA GLY A 236 10.94 -7.79 -27.41
C GLY A 236 11.35 -9.24 -27.14
N PHE A 237 11.60 -10.02 -28.17
CA PHE A 237 11.98 -11.44 -28.06
C PHE A 237 13.19 -11.69 -27.16
N GLY A 238 14.14 -10.77 -27.11
CA GLY A 238 15.29 -10.86 -26.22
C GLY A 238 14.94 -10.78 -24.72
N ASN A 239 13.72 -10.40 -24.39
CA ASN A 239 13.20 -10.35 -23.03
C ASN A 239 12.41 -11.60 -22.63
N ALA A 240 12.17 -12.54 -23.56
CA ALA A 240 11.54 -13.81 -23.22
C ALA A 240 12.53 -14.69 -22.47
N GLY A 241 12.11 -15.35 -21.41
CA GLY A 241 12.99 -16.23 -20.65
C GLY A 241 12.53 -16.49 -19.23
N ALA A 242 13.40 -17.13 -18.50
CA ALA A 242 13.24 -17.36 -17.08
C ALA A 242 13.86 -16.20 -16.29
N TYR A 243 13.13 -15.70 -15.31
CA TYR A 243 13.55 -14.63 -14.41
C TYR A 243 13.46 -15.10 -12.98
N ASP A 244 14.46 -14.77 -12.21
CA ASP A 244 14.45 -14.88 -10.76
C ASP A 244 15.00 -13.60 -10.14
N VAL A 245 14.75 -13.41 -8.86
CA VAL A 245 15.30 -12.31 -8.07
C VAL A 245 16.24 -12.90 -7.03
N VAL A 246 17.49 -12.47 -7.05
CA VAL A 246 18.46 -12.81 -6.02
C VAL A 246 18.63 -11.61 -5.11
N VAL A 247 18.26 -11.76 -3.84
CA VAL A 247 18.51 -10.77 -2.79
C VAL A 247 19.74 -11.21 -2.02
N SER A 248 20.81 -10.42 -2.07
CA SER A 248 22.06 -10.71 -1.40
C SER A 248 22.35 -9.70 -0.29
N SER A 249 22.89 -10.18 0.82
CA SER A 249 23.39 -9.38 1.93
C SER A 249 24.75 -9.94 2.39
N PRO A 250 25.49 -9.24 3.26
CA PRO A 250 26.71 -9.79 3.87
C PRO A 250 26.51 -11.12 4.63
N TYR A 251 25.26 -11.47 4.93
CA TYR A 251 24.89 -12.66 5.71
C TYR A 251 24.34 -13.81 4.83
N GLY A 252 24.26 -13.63 3.53
CA GLY A 252 23.77 -14.63 2.59
C GLY A 252 22.90 -14.09 1.48
N SER A 253 22.41 -14.97 0.64
CA SER A 253 21.50 -14.65 -0.46
C SER A 253 20.30 -15.59 -0.49
N VAL A 254 19.16 -15.06 -0.92
CA VAL A 254 17.93 -15.82 -1.18
C VAL A 254 17.49 -15.56 -2.61
N THR A 255 17.14 -16.62 -3.33
CA THR A 255 16.64 -16.56 -4.70
C THR A 255 15.14 -16.85 -4.71
N SER A 256 14.37 -16.05 -5.45
CA SER A 256 12.94 -16.31 -5.64
C SER A 256 12.70 -17.58 -6.47
N SER A 257 11.46 -18.04 -6.52
CA SER A 257 11.04 -18.99 -7.56
C SER A 257 11.20 -18.37 -8.95
N VAL A 258 11.50 -19.20 -9.95
CA VAL A 258 11.64 -18.77 -11.33
C VAL A 258 10.26 -18.47 -11.93
N VAL A 259 10.16 -17.30 -12.59
CA VAL A 259 8.99 -16.90 -13.37
C VAL A 259 9.36 -16.85 -14.83
N HIS A 260 8.55 -17.43 -15.70
CA HIS A 260 8.79 -17.41 -17.15
C HIS A 260 8.00 -16.29 -17.82
N LEU A 261 8.72 -15.37 -18.50
CA LEU A 261 8.11 -14.39 -19.40
C LEU A 261 7.96 -14.99 -20.78
N THR A 262 6.72 -15.17 -21.23
CA THR A 262 6.40 -15.65 -22.59
C THR A 262 5.91 -14.48 -23.42
N ILE A 263 6.56 -14.25 -24.56
CA ILE A 263 6.17 -13.23 -25.52
C ILE A 263 5.47 -13.89 -26.68
N THR A 264 4.17 -13.59 -26.84
CA THR A 264 3.36 -14.06 -27.96
C THR A 264 3.19 -12.93 -28.95
N LEU A 265 3.70 -13.11 -30.17
CA LEU A 265 3.48 -12.16 -31.25
C LEU A 265 2.18 -12.47 -31.99
N PRO A 266 1.50 -11.45 -32.50
CA PRO A 266 0.40 -11.66 -33.42
C PRO A 266 0.90 -12.40 -34.68
N PRO A 267 0.10 -13.27 -35.27
CA PRO A 267 0.49 -14.02 -36.47
C PRO A 267 0.75 -13.10 -37.65
N VAL A 268 1.66 -13.51 -38.54
CA VAL A 268 1.82 -12.87 -39.83
C VAL A 268 0.64 -13.25 -40.73
N VAL A 269 0.04 -12.26 -41.34
CA VAL A 269 -1.14 -12.44 -42.19
C VAL A 269 -0.87 -11.97 -43.61
N LEU A 270 -1.26 -12.79 -44.59
CA LEU A 270 -1.35 -12.39 -45.99
C LEU A 270 -2.81 -12.09 -46.29
N SER A 271 -3.11 -10.89 -46.77
CA SER A 271 -4.47 -10.42 -47.03
C SER A 271 -4.55 -9.63 -48.33
N ALA A 272 -5.77 -9.25 -48.71
CA ALA A 272 -6.07 -8.44 -49.90
C ALA A 272 -5.37 -8.91 -51.18
N PRO A 273 -5.50 -10.20 -51.58
CA PRO A 273 -4.85 -10.68 -52.78
C PRO A 273 -5.49 -10.07 -54.02
N GLN A 274 -4.68 -9.57 -54.94
CA GLN A 274 -5.14 -8.99 -56.20
C GLN A 274 -4.21 -9.41 -57.36
N VAL A 275 -4.79 -9.60 -58.55
CA VAL A 275 -4.06 -9.79 -59.81
C VAL A 275 -4.03 -8.45 -60.53
N THR A 276 -2.86 -7.95 -60.85
CA THR A 276 -2.65 -6.63 -61.46
C THR A 276 -1.80 -6.74 -62.73
N GLY A 277 -1.60 -5.64 -63.45
CA GLY A 277 -0.70 -5.58 -64.60
C GLY A 277 -1.11 -6.50 -65.76
N GLY A 278 -2.39 -6.57 -66.10
CA GLY A 278 -2.87 -7.45 -67.19
C GLY A 278 -2.74 -8.94 -66.89
N ARG A 279 -2.82 -9.37 -65.64
CA ARG A 279 -2.61 -10.74 -65.11
C ARG A 279 -1.16 -11.20 -65.07
N THR A 280 -0.20 -10.29 -65.05
CA THR A 280 1.20 -10.66 -64.94
C THR A 280 1.72 -10.58 -63.49
N ASN A 281 1.05 -9.88 -62.61
CA ASN A 281 1.46 -9.67 -61.22
C ASN A 281 0.39 -10.07 -60.22
N PHE A 282 0.83 -10.61 -59.10
CA PHE A 282 0.00 -10.88 -57.93
C PHE A 282 0.45 -10.01 -56.77
N THR A 283 -0.43 -9.21 -56.23
CA THR A 283 -0.16 -8.33 -55.09
C THR A 283 -0.95 -8.81 -53.88
N PHE A 284 -0.39 -8.65 -52.70
CA PHE A 284 -0.99 -8.92 -51.41
C PHE A 284 -0.38 -8.05 -50.32
N VAL A 285 -1.14 -7.87 -49.27
CA VAL A 285 -0.68 -7.16 -48.05
C VAL A 285 -0.14 -8.17 -47.07
N LEU A 286 1.11 -7.97 -46.64
CA LEU A 286 1.75 -8.70 -45.56
C LEU A 286 1.64 -7.84 -44.29
N SER A 287 0.91 -8.32 -43.31
CA SER A 287 0.76 -7.65 -42.00
C SER A 287 1.37 -8.50 -40.89
N GLY A 288 1.94 -7.83 -39.91
CA GLY A 288 2.55 -8.47 -38.77
C GLY A 288 3.19 -7.47 -37.79
N PRO A 289 3.92 -7.94 -36.78
CA PRO A 289 4.58 -7.06 -35.81
C PRO A 289 5.57 -6.11 -36.48
N ALA A 290 5.47 -4.83 -36.19
CA ALA A 290 6.41 -3.82 -36.71
C ALA A 290 7.86 -4.14 -36.34
N GLY A 291 8.78 -3.94 -37.28
CA GLY A 291 10.21 -4.24 -37.12
C GLY A 291 10.58 -5.72 -37.30
N SER A 292 9.62 -6.64 -37.41
CA SER A 292 9.89 -8.06 -37.64
C SER A 292 10.28 -8.34 -39.09
N ASN A 293 11.22 -9.25 -39.30
CA ASN A 293 11.53 -9.76 -40.62
C ASN A 293 10.64 -10.94 -40.97
N CYS A 294 9.98 -10.84 -42.10
CA CYS A 294 9.10 -11.90 -42.62
C CYS A 294 9.68 -12.51 -43.90
N VAL A 295 9.59 -13.82 -44.00
CA VAL A 295 9.89 -14.56 -45.22
C VAL A 295 8.59 -14.94 -45.89
N VAL A 296 8.44 -14.54 -47.16
CA VAL A 296 7.34 -15.01 -48.03
C VAL A 296 7.86 -16.14 -48.93
N GLN A 297 7.11 -17.23 -48.94
CA GLN A 297 7.41 -18.38 -49.74
C GLN A 297 6.32 -18.66 -50.75
N VAL A 298 6.69 -19.28 -51.86
CA VAL A 298 5.77 -19.70 -52.91
C VAL A 298 5.95 -21.19 -53.19
N SER A 299 4.80 -21.82 -53.55
CA SER A 299 4.76 -23.21 -54.01
C SER A 299 3.78 -23.38 -55.15
N THR A 300 4.03 -24.33 -56.03
CA THR A 300 3.09 -24.77 -57.09
C THR A 300 2.37 -26.06 -56.72
N ASN A 301 2.80 -26.77 -55.69
CA ASN A 301 2.32 -28.10 -55.33
C ASN A 301 2.00 -28.26 -53.81
N LEU A 302 2.16 -27.18 -52.98
CA LEU A 302 2.02 -27.19 -51.56
C LEU A 302 3.03 -28.03 -50.75
N LEU A 303 3.94 -28.72 -51.44
CA LEU A 303 4.96 -29.57 -50.83
C LEU A 303 6.32 -28.86 -50.78
N ASN A 304 6.74 -28.32 -51.92
CA ASN A 304 8.01 -27.64 -52.10
C ASN A 304 7.82 -26.13 -52.06
N TRP A 305 8.47 -25.46 -51.10
CA TRP A 305 8.35 -24.03 -50.89
C TRP A 305 9.68 -23.34 -51.16
N SER A 306 9.66 -22.27 -51.94
CA SER A 306 10.81 -21.45 -52.26
C SER A 306 10.60 -20.02 -51.70
N SER A 307 11.59 -19.45 -51.06
CA SER A 307 11.52 -18.07 -50.59
C SER A 307 11.61 -17.11 -51.80
N VAL A 308 10.66 -16.20 -51.89
CA VAL A 308 10.57 -15.18 -52.94
C VAL A 308 10.85 -13.77 -52.42
N SER A 309 10.67 -13.53 -51.11
CA SER A 309 10.94 -12.24 -50.51
C SER A 309 11.25 -12.42 -49.03
N THR A 310 12.14 -11.58 -48.54
CA THR A 310 12.32 -11.32 -47.10
C THR A 310 12.16 -9.82 -46.91
N SER A 311 11.19 -9.43 -46.10
CA SER A 311 10.81 -8.02 -45.90
C SER A 311 10.62 -7.70 -44.44
N ALA A 312 11.14 -6.56 -44.01
CA ALA A 312 10.83 -6.02 -42.70
C ALA A 312 9.44 -5.41 -42.70
N ILE A 313 8.66 -5.69 -41.68
CA ILE A 313 7.37 -5.04 -41.47
C ILE A 313 7.63 -3.61 -40.97
N PRO A 314 7.19 -2.57 -41.68
CA PRO A 314 7.38 -1.17 -41.27
C PRO A 314 6.59 -0.83 -40.01
N ALA A 315 6.82 0.37 -39.47
CA ALA A 315 6.13 0.88 -38.27
C ALA A 315 4.60 0.96 -38.46
N SER A 316 4.12 1.03 -39.71
CA SER A 316 2.68 0.97 -40.04
C SER A 316 2.06 -0.41 -39.81
N GLY A 317 2.85 -1.45 -39.49
CA GLY A 317 2.37 -2.82 -39.26
C GLY A 317 2.06 -3.60 -40.54
N SER A 318 2.23 -3.04 -41.74
CA SER A 318 1.94 -3.73 -42.99
C SER A 318 2.75 -3.20 -44.18
N ILE A 319 2.97 -4.07 -45.18
CA ILE A 319 3.61 -3.73 -46.43
C ILE A 319 2.93 -4.46 -47.60
N THR A 320 2.78 -3.77 -48.72
CA THR A 320 2.28 -4.39 -49.95
C THR A 320 3.41 -5.02 -50.75
N LEU A 321 3.28 -6.28 -51.06
CA LEU A 321 4.25 -7.04 -51.86
C LEU A 321 3.66 -7.42 -53.21
N THR A 322 4.51 -7.39 -54.23
CA THR A 322 4.15 -7.76 -55.61
C THR A 322 5.07 -8.88 -56.09
N ASN A 323 4.48 -9.94 -56.66
CA ASN A 323 5.20 -11.08 -57.22
C ASN A 323 4.74 -11.35 -58.65
N ALA A 324 5.70 -11.51 -59.58
CA ALA A 324 5.38 -11.87 -60.96
C ALA A 324 4.80 -13.29 -61.02
N ILE A 325 3.70 -13.47 -61.75
CA ILE A 325 2.98 -14.74 -61.88
C ILE A 325 2.94 -15.26 -63.32
N SER A 326 3.54 -14.58 -64.29
CA SER A 326 3.62 -15.03 -65.66
C SER A 326 4.28 -16.40 -65.77
N GLY A 327 3.69 -17.29 -66.60
CA GLY A 327 4.21 -18.63 -66.83
C GLY A 327 3.80 -19.72 -65.84
N TYR A 328 2.88 -19.39 -64.90
CA TYR A 328 2.40 -20.38 -63.91
C TYR A 328 0.88 -20.54 -63.96
N ASN A 329 0.40 -21.78 -63.95
CA ASN A 329 -1.02 -22.08 -63.90
C ASN A 329 -1.66 -21.92 -62.53
N ARG A 330 -0.85 -22.06 -61.45
CA ARG A 330 -1.25 -21.84 -60.05
C ARG A 330 -0.02 -21.60 -59.19
N ARG A 331 -0.23 -20.80 -58.16
CA ARG A 331 0.76 -20.54 -57.09
C ARG A 331 0.05 -20.41 -55.76
N PHE A 332 0.71 -20.88 -54.66
CA PHE A 332 0.31 -20.77 -53.30
C PHE A 332 1.35 -19.91 -52.56
N TYR A 333 0.91 -19.11 -51.63
CA TYR A 333 1.78 -18.22 -50.83
C TYR A 333 1.62 -18.50 -49.35
N ARG A 334 2.69 -18.43 -48.62
CA ARG A 334 2.68 -18.40 -47.15
C ARG A 334 3.74 -17.41 -46.64
N ALA A 335 3.59 -16.92 -45.42
CA ALA A 335 4.55 -16.09 -44.78
C ALA A 335 4.79 -16.55 -43.32
N TYR A 336 5.99 -16.32 -42.82
CA TYR A 336 6.34 -16.60 -41.43
C TYR A 336 7.38 -15.59 -40.95
N LEU A 337 7.47 -15.41 -39.65
CA LEU A 337 8.54 -14.61 -39.01
C LEU A 337 9.88 -15.37 -39.13
N LYS A 338 10.95 -14.59 -39.40
CA LYS A 338 12.31 -15.10 -39.45
C LYS A 338 13.02 -14.85 -38.12
#